data_99caf9dfafc09e2b028dacf9d43c207c
#
_entry.id   99caf9dfafc09e2b028dacf9d43c207c
#
_cell.length_a   1.000
_cell.length_b   1.000
_cell.length_c   1.000
_cell.angle_alpha   90.00
_cell.angle_beta   90.00
_cell.angle_gamma   90.00
#
_symmetry.space_group_name_H-M   'P 1'
#
loop_
_entity.id
_entity.type
_entity.pdbx_description
1 polymer ?
#
loop_
_entity_poly.entity_id
_entity_poly.type
_entity_poly.pdbx_seq_one_letter_code
_entity_poly.pdbx_strand_id
1 'polypeptide(L)'
;LGAEAGNLTIMAGGTDDAFARALPILQVLGGKITHVGPTGAGQVAKAANQVIVGLNIGAVAEALSLAQAAGVDPGKVREALGGGFADSRILEVHGLRMVEGKFTPGARCPIQRKDMDQAMELAEHLGIELPATALSRDLYDRVIAAGDGDLDHAGLIRAIRPDCPVNET
;
A
#
# COMPACT_ATOMS: atom_id res chain seq x y z
N LEU A 1 -2.41 5.68 15.46
CA LEU A 1 -1.41 6.71 15.14
C LEU A 1 -2.02 7.87 14.33
N GLY A 2 -2.55 7.63 13.11
CA GLY A 2 -3.07 8.71 12.27
C GLY A 2 -4.32 9.41 12.82
N ALA A 3 -5.26 8.65 13.40
CA ALA A 3 -6.48 9.20 14.00
C ALA A 3 -6.17 10.02 15.27
N GLU A 4 -5.26 9.55 16.11
CA GLU A 4 -4.81 10.24 17.31
C GLU A 4 -4.12 11.58 16.98
N ALA A 5 -3.39 11.61 15.86
CA ALA A 5 -2.71 12.82 15.39
C ALA A 5 -3.62 13.76 14.59
N GLY A 6 -4.88 13.41 14.32
CA GLY A 6 -5.81 14.20 13.52
C GLY A 6 -5.37 14.41 12.07
N ASN A 7 -4.54 13.54 11.52
CA ASN A 7 -3.92 13.72 10.20
C ASN A 7 -4.32 12.66 9.15
N LEU A 8 -5.45 11.99 9.37
CA LEU A 8 -5.95 11.01 8.39
C LEU A 8 -6.27 11.67 7.05
N THR A 9 -6.04 10.94 5.96
CA THR A 9 -6.66 11.22 4.67
C THR A 9 -8.01 10.52 4.64
N ILE A 10 -9.09 11.30 4.58
CA ILE A 10 -10.47 10.79 4.61
C ILE A 10 -11.10 10.94 3.24
N MET A 11 -11.59 9.84 2.70
CA MET A 11 -12.34 9.76 1.44
C MET A 11 -13.79 9.43 1.78
N ALA A 12 -14.66 10.44 1.77
CA ALA A 12 -16.05 10.30 2.17
C ALA A 12 -16.99 10.17 0.96
N GLY A 13 -17.97 9.27 1.07
CA GLY A 13 -19.08 9.15 0.13
C GLY A 13 -20.40 9.39 0.85
N GLY A 14 -21.36 10.04 0.21
CA GLY A 14 -22.68 10.36 0.76
C GLY A 14 -23.33 11.51 0.01
N THR A 15 -24.53 11.92 0.43
CA THR A 15 -25.15 13.13 -0.09
C THR A 15 -24.41 14.36 0.42
N ASP A 16 -24.50 15.50 -0.28
CA ASP A 16 -23.89 16.75 0.12
C ASP A 16 -24.31 17.18 1.54
N ASP A 17 -25.60 17.02 1.87
CA ASP A 17 -26.14 17.35 3.20
C ASP A 17 -25.54 16.44 4.29
N ALA A 18 -25.42 15.13 4.01
CA ALA A 18 -24.82 14.20 4.96
C ALA A 18 -23.34 14.48 5.17
N PHE A 19 -22.62 14.78 4.10
CA PHE A 19 -21.21 15.17 4.17
C PHE A 19 -21.02 16.46 4.95
N ALA A 20 -21.82 17.53 4.67
CA ALA A 20 -21.76 18.79 5.38
C ALA A 20 -21.99 18.63 6.89
N ARG A 21 -22.95 17.79 7.28
CA ARG A 21 -23.22 17.48 8.70
C ARG A 21 -22.10 16.71 9.38
N ALA A 22 -21.43 15.81 8.65
CA ALA A 22 -20.32 15.02 9.18
C ALA A 22 -18.99 15.78 9.21
N LEU A 23 -18.82 16.79 8.36
CA LEU A 23 -17.56 17.50 8.14
C LEU A 23 -16.91 18.02 9.44
N PRO A 24 -17.62 18.63 10.40
CA PRO A 24 -17.00 19.08 11.65
C PRO A 24 -16.34 17.95 12.45
N ILE A 25 -16.93 16.75 12.43
CA ILE A 25 -16.38 15.56 13.10
C ILE A 25 -15.17 15.05 12.33
N LEU A 26 -15.27 14.96 11.00
CA LEU A 26 -14.18 14.51 10.15
C LEU A 26 -12.94 15.39 10.27
N GLN A 27 -13.13 16.71 10.44
CA GLN A 27 -12.03 17.69 10.63
C GLN A 27 -11.23 17.47 11.91
N VAL A 28 -11.80 16.83 12.92
CA VAL A 28 -11.07 16.46 14.15
C VAL A 28 -10.14 15.28 13.89
N LEU A 29 -10.51 14.39 12.97
CA LEU A 29 -9.82 13.13 12.71
C LEU A 29 -8.82 13.20 11.55
N GLY A 30 -9.02 14.13 10.60
CA GLY A 30 -8.30 14.13 9.32
C GLY A 30 -7.75 15.49 8.91
N GLY A 31 -6.51 15.46 8.41
CA GLY A 31 -5.85 16.63 7.82
C GLY A 31 -6.24 16.87 6.36
N LYS A 32 -6.70 15.84 5.65
CA LYS A 32 -7.19 15.94 4.27
C LYS A 32 -8.50 15.20 4.14
N ILE A 33 -9.57 15.93 3.82
CA ILE A 33 -10.92 15.37 3.70
C ILE A 33 -11.43 15.68 2.29
N THR A 34 -11.85 14.63 1.58
CA THR A 34 -12.40 14.77 0.23
C THR A 34 -13.78 14.13 0.17
N HIS A 35 -14.79 14.88 -0.25
CA HIS A 35 -16.09 14.34 -0.64
C HIS A 35 -15.94 13.77 -2.05
N VAL A 36 -15.91 12.43 -2.15
CA VAL A 36 -15.60 11.72 -3.41
C VAL A 36 -16.82 11.59 -4.31
N GLY A 37 -18.01 11.60 -3.73
CA GLY A 37 -19.27 11.44 -4.46
C GLY A 37 -20.37 10.78 -3.63
N PRO A 38 -21.37 10.15 -4.27
CA PRO A 38 -22.52 9.58 -3.59
C PRO A 38 -22.15 8.44 -2.63
N THR A 39 -23.14 7.88 -1.95
CA THR A 39 -22.98 6.73 -1.05
C THR A 39 -22.24 5.58 -1.78
N GLY A 40 -21.19 5.06 -1.14
CA GLY A 40 -20.30 4.04 -1.71
C GLY A 40 -19.04 4.59 -2.40
N ALA A 41 -19.03 5.85 -2.87
CA ALA A 41 -17.87 6.42 -3.58
C ALA A 41 -16.58 6.44 -2.74
N GLY A 42 -16.68 6.61 -1.41
CA GLY A 42 -15.54 6.51 -0.50
C GLY A 42 -14.90 5.12 -0.49
N GLN A 43 -15.70 4.06 -0.59
CA GLN A 43 -15.20 2.68 -0.68
C GLN A 43 -14.50 2.42 -2.02
N VAL A 44 -15.05 2.94 -3.12
CA VAL A 44 -14.40 2.88 -4.43
C VAL A 44 -13.04 3.60 -4.41
N ALA A 45 -13.00 4.79 -3.83
CA ALA A 45 -11.73 5.53 -3.67
C ALA A 45 -10.73 4.76 -2.80
N LYS A 46 -11.20 4.10 -1.73
CA LYS A 46 -10.35 3.26 -0.89
C LYS A 46 -9.83 2.04 -1.65
N ALA A 47 -10.66 1.36 -2.43
CA ALA A 47 -10.22 0.25 -3.28
C ALA A 47 -9.15 0.71 -4.28
N ALA A 48 -9.37 1.82 -4.98
CA ALA A 48 -8.38 2.41 -5.89
C ALA A 48 -7.06 2.76 -5.18
N ASN A 49 -7.12 3.33 -3.97
CA ASN A 49 -5.92 3.58 -3.16
C ASN A 49 -5.15 2.28 -2.87
N GLN A 50 -5.84 1.20 -2.50
CA GLN A 50 -5.19 -0.07 -2.15
C GLN A 50 -4.59 -0.78 -3.38
N VAL A 51 -5.20 -0.63 -4.55
CA VAL A 51 -4.59 -1.03 -5.82
C VAL A 51 -3.25 -0.31 -6.02
N ILE A 52 -3.25 1.03 -5.94
CA ILE A 52 -2.04 1.82 -6.14
C ILE A 52 -0.97 1.47 -5.09
N VAL A 53 -1.34 1.35 -3.81
CA VAL A 53 -0.42 1.00 -2.73
C VAL A 53 0.19 -0.38 -2.98
N GLY A 54 -0.62 -1.39 -3.25
CA GLY A 54 -0.14 -2.76 -3.47
C GLY A 54 0.78 -2.88 -4.68
N LEU A 55 0.40 -2.26 -5.81
CA LEU A 55 1.22 -2.26 -7.03
C LEU A 55 2.54 -1.50 -6.83
N ASN A 56 2.52 -0.35 -6.15
CA ASN A 56 3.74 0.39 -5.85
C ASN A 56 4.69 -0.40 -4.94
N ILE A 57 4.18 -1.10 -3.93
CA ILE A 57 5.00 -1.95 -3.08
C ILE A 57 5.66 -3.05 -3.92
N GLY A 58 4.91 -3.69 -4.82
CA GLY A 58 5.44 -4.69 -5.74
C GLY A 58 6.54 -4.11 -6.65
N ALA A 59 6.26 -2.98 -7.30
CA ALA A 59 7.21 -2.32 -8.19
C ALA A 59 8.52 -1.91 -7.47
N VAL A 60 8.43 -1.37 -6.26
CA VAL A 60 9.60 -1.01 -5.43
C VAL A 60 10.38 -2.26 -5.03
N ALA A 61 9.68 -3.35 -4.65
CA ALA A 61 10.31 -4.62 -4.30
C ALA A 61 11.09 -5.21 -5.48
N GLU A 62 10.52 -5.20 -6.68
CA GLU A 62 11.19 -5.67 -7.89
C GLU A 62 12.40 -4.79 -8.25
N ALA A 63 12.24 -3.47 -8.22
CA ALA A 63 13.31 -2.54 -8.57
C ALA A 63 14.52 -2.67 -7.62
N LEU A 64 14.29 -2.74 -6.31
CA LEU A 64 15.35 -2.90 -5.32
C LEU A 64 16.00 -4.30 -5.39
N SER A 65 15.21 -5.33 -5.70
CA SER A 65 15.72 -6.69 -5.93
C SER A 65 16.61 -6.75 -7.17
N LEU A 66 16.18 -6.10 -8.27
CA LEU A 66 16.98 -5.99 -9.49
C LEU A 66 18.31 -5.29 -9.24
N ALA A 67 18.28 -4.16 -8.52
CA ALA A 67 19.49 -3.41 -8.16
C ALA A 67 20.49 -4.30 -7.41
N GLN A 68 20.04 -4.99 -6.40
CA GLN A 68 20.89 -5.88 -5.62
C GLN A 68 21.43 -7.06 -6.44
N ALA A 69 20.61 -7.68 -7.28
CA ALA A 69 21.04 -8.76 -8.16
C ALA A 69 22.13 -8.29 -9.16
N ALA A 70 22.07 -7.01 -9.56
CA ALA A 70 23.09 -6.38 -10.40
C ALA A 70 24.36 -5.95 -9.63
N GLY A 71 24.44 -6.20 -8.31
CA GLY A 71 25.57 -5.80 -7.48
C GLY A 71 25.57 -4.31 -7.11
N VAL A 72 24.45 -3.62 -7.28
CA VAL A 72 24.27 -2.21 -6.94
C VAL A 72 23.58 -2.09 -5.57
N ASP A 73 24.05 -1.20 -4.73
CA ASP A 73 23.45 -0.94 -3.41
C ASP A 73 22.00 -0.44 -3.57
N PRO A 74 20.98 -1.21 -3.12
CA PRO A 74 19.60 -0.82 -3.25
C PRO A 74 19.25 0.45 -2.46
N GLY A 75 19.98 0.76 -1.38
CA GLY A 75 19.83 2.01 -0.64
C GLY A 75 20.21 3.22 -1.48
N LYS A 76 21.31 3.13 -2.25
CA LYS A 76 21.73 4.16 -3.19
C LYS A 76 20.78 4.31 -4.36
N VAL A 77 20.23 3.20 -4.87
CA VAL A 77 19.21 3.26 -5.93
C VAL A 77 17.95 3.95 -5.41
N ARG A 78 17.46 3.58 -4.22
CA ARG A 78 16.33 4.25 -3.58
C ARG A 78 16.56 5.77 -3.43
N GLU A 79 17.74 6.18 -2.97
CA GLU A 79 18.12 7.58 -2.83
C GLU A 79 18.09 8.31 -4.19
N ALA A 80 18.66 7.70 -5.22
CA ALA A 80 18.74 8.28 -6.56
C ALA A 80 17.38 8.42 -7.26
N LEU A 81 16.40 7.58 -6.93
CA LEU A 81 15.05 7.65 -7.48
C LEU A 81 14.17 8.69 -6.79
N GLY A 82 14.53 9.10 -5.57
CA GLY A 82 13.82 10.13 -4.81
C GLY A 82 13.79 11.47 -5.55
N GLY A 83 12.64 12.15 -5.55
CA GLY A 83 12.41 13.41 -6.27
C GLY A 83 12.24 13.28 -7.78
N GLY A 84 12.38 12.08 -8.36
CA GLY A 84 12.17 11.80 -9.77
C GLY A 84 10.75 11.26 -10.06
N PHE A 85 10.49 10.88 -11.32
CA PHE A 85 9.19 10.32 -11.73
C PHE A 85 8.82 8.99 -11.03
N ALA A 86 9.82 8.23 -10.57
CA ALA A 86 9.61 7.00 -9.83
C ALA A 86 9.38 7.22 -8.32
N ASP A 87 9.48 8.47 -7.85
CA ASP A 87 9.28 8.78 -6.44
C ASP A 87 7.85 8.52 -5.98
N SER A 88 7.74 8.07 -4.75
CA SER A 88 6.45 7.84 -4.10
C SER A 88 6.63 7.74 -2.58
N ARG A 89 5.55 7.98 -1.83
CA ARG A 89 5.54 7.70 -0.39
C ARG A 89 5.87 6.22 -0.10
N ILE A 90 5.56 5.32 -1.01
CA ILE A 90 5.90 3.90 -0.91
C ILE A 90 7.42 3.70 -1.05
N LEU A 91 8.06 4.31 -2.04
CA LEU A 91 9.51 4.26 -2.21
C LEU A 91 10.22 4.84 -0.97
N GLU A 92 9.70 5.96 -0.45
CA GLU A 92 10.26 6.62 0.73
C GLU A 92 10.18 5.73 1.97
N VAL A 93 9.00 5.21 2.31
CA VAL A 93 8.75 4.52 3.59
C VAL A 93 9.00 3.02 3.48
N HIS A 94 8.36 2.35 2.52
CA HIS A 94 8.44 0.89 2.38
C HIS A 94 9.72 0.46 1.69
N GLY A 95 10.23 1.27 0.74
CA GLY A 95 11.55 1.06 0.16
C GLY A 95 12.65 1.09 1.20
N LEU A 96 12.57 2.01 2.18
CA LEU A 96 13.52 2.05 3.30
C LEU A 96 13.45 0.77 4.15
N ARG A 97 12.25 0.32 4.49
CA ARG A 97 12.03 -0.94 5.23
C ARG A 97 12.63 -2.15 4.52
N MET A 98 12.47 -2.22 3.19
CA MET A 98 13.04 -3.28 2.35
C MET A 98 14.57 -3.25 2.34
N VAL A 99 15.19 -2.07 2.28
CA VAL A 99 16.64 -1.89 2.34
C VAL A 99 17.19 -2.27 3.69
N GLU A 100 16.52 -1.87 4.77
CA GLU A 100 16.95 -2.12 6.14
C GLU A 100 16.56 -3.51 6.68
N GLY A 101 15.69 -4.23 5.98
CA GLY A 101 15.12 -5.50 6.47
C GLY A 101 14.22 -5.33 7.70
N LYS A 102 13.64 -4.15 7.92
CA LYS A 102 12.81 -3.82 9.09
C LYS A 102 11.33 -3.87 8.73
N PHE A 103 10.67 -4.95 9.11
CA PHE A 103 9.28 -5.22 8.75
C PHE A 103 8.31 -5.19 9.93
N THR A 104 8.59 -4.36 10.95
CA THR A 104 7.61 -4.12 12.04
C THR A 104 6.32 -3.57 11.43
N PRO A 105 5.16 -4.23 11.63
CA PRO A 105 3.98 -3.96 10.84
C PRO A 105 3.30 -2.64 11.20
N GLY A 106 3.15 -1.76 10.21
CA GLY A 106 2.11 -0.73 10.17
C GLY A 106 0.80 -1.32 9.64
N ALA A 107 0.89 -2.18 8.62
CA ALA A 107 -0.17 -3.04 8.14
C ALA A 107 0.44 -4.37 7.70
N ARG A 108 -0.12 -5.51 8.15
CA ARG A 108 0.41 -6.85 7.83
C ARG A 108 0.07 -7.26 6.40
N CYS A 109 0.86 -8.18 5.83
CA CYS A 109 0.64 -8.74 4.49
C CYS A 109 -0.80 -9.24 4.24
N PRO A 110 -1.48 -9.99 5.15
CA PRO A 110 -2.85 -10.43 4.94
C PRO A 110 -3.86 -9.29 4.82
N ILE A 111 -3.60 -8.13 5.44
CA ILE A 111 -4.48 -6.97 5.35
C ILE A 111 -4.42 -6.39 3.94
N GLN A 112 -3.23 -6.17 3.39
CA GLN A 112 -3.07 -5.69 2.02
C GLN A 112 -3.62 -6.69 1.01
N ARG A 113 -3.35 -7.98 1.20
CA ARG A 113 -3.88 -9.07 0.38
C ARG A 113 -5.40 -9.04 0.32
N LYS A 114 -6.07 -8.97 1.48
CA LYS A 114 -7.53 -8.83 1.59
C LYS A 114 -8.06 -7.58 0.88
N ASP A 115 -7.37 -6.44 1.04
CA ASP A 115 -7.80 -5.18 0.43
C ASP A 115 -7.71 -5.26 -1.11
N MET A 116 -6.74 -6.01 -1.65
CA MET A 116 -6.64 -6.29 -3.10
C MET A 116 -7.76 -7.22 -3.58
N ASP A 117 -8.13 -8.24 -2.80
CA ASP A 117 -9.31 -9.07 -3.11
C ASP A 117 -10.57 -8.23 -3.23
N GLN A 118 -10.81 -7.34 -2.27
CA GLN A 118 -11.98 -6.46 -2.29
C GLN A 118 -11.99 -5.55 -3.53
N ALA A 119 -10.82 -5.07 -3.97
CA ALA A 119 -10.72 -4.29 -5.20
C ALA A 119 -11.00 -5.15 -6.45
N MET A 120 -10.57 -6.40 -6.47
CA MET A 120 -10.82 -7.33 -7.57
C MET A 120 -12.30 -7.76 -7.62
N GLU A 121 -12.92 -8.03 -6.47
CA GLU A 121 -14.36 -8.31 -6.38
C GLU A 121 -15.19 -7.13 -6.91
N LEU A 122 -14.82 -5.90 -6.55
CA LEU A 122 -15.48 -4.71 -7.10
C LEU A 122 -15.28 -4.60 -8.61
N ALA A 123 -14.08 -4.87 -9.12
CA ALA A 123 -13.77 -4.86 -10.55
C ALA A 123 -14.63 -5.88 -11.32
N GLU A 124 -14.75 -7.10 -10.80
CA GLU A 124 -15.59 -8.16 -11.37
C GLU A 124 -17.06 -7.72 -11.49
N HIS A 125 -17.61 -7.13 -10.41
CA HIS A 125 -19.00 -6.62 -10.42
C HIS A 125 -19.19 -5.49 -11.45
N LEU A 126 -18.13 -4.75 -11.78
CA LEU A 126 -18.15 -3.66 -12.76
C LEU A 126 -17.77 -4.11 -14.17
N GLY A 127 -17.43 -5.39 -14.38
CA GLY A 127 -17.05 -5.95 -15.67
C GLY A 127 -15.66 -5.47 -16.16
N ILE A 128 -14.74 -5.13 -15.26
CA ILE A 128 -13.36 -4.76 -15.59
C ILE A 128 -12.37 -5.75 -14.97
N GLU A 129 -11.21 -5.89 -15.58
CA GLU A 129 -10.12 -6.73 -15.08
C GLU A 129 -8.99 -5.87 -14.50
N LEU A 130 -8.36 -6.38 -13.43
CA LEU A 130 -7.20 -5.78 -12.77
C LEU A 130 -6.00 -6.76 -12.77
N PRO A 131 -5.38 -7.05 -13.93
CA PRO A 131 -4.39 -8.11 -14.05
C PRO A 131 -3.14 -7.88 -13.20
N ALA A 132 -2.65 -6.64 -13.12
CA ALA A 132 -1.51 -6.32 -12.27
C ALA A 132 -1.82 -6.49 -10.78
N THR A 133 -3.06 -6.16 -10.36
CA THR A 133 -3.54 -6.35 -8.99
C THR A 133 -3.60 -7.84 -8.65
N ALA A 134 -4.09 -8.68 -9.56
CA ALA A 134 -4.12 -10.14 -9.39
C ALA A 134 -2.71 -10.69 -9.18
N LEU A 135 -1.75 -10.30 -10.03
CA LEU A 135 -0.35 -10.73 -9.91
C LEU A 135 0.27 -10.28 -8.57
N SER A 136 0.04 -9.03 -8.16
CA SER A 136 0.55 -8.51 -6.88
C SER A 136 -0.09 -9.22 -5.68
N ARG A 137 -1.37 -9.54 -5.73
CA ARG A 137 -2.05 -10.36 -4.71
C ARG A 137 -1.40 -11.74 -4.58
N ASP A 138 -1.09 -12.40 -5.70
CA ASP A 138 -0.45 -13.72 -5.70
C ASP A 138 0.97 -13.68 -5.07
N LEU A 139 1.67 -12.55 -5.17
CA LEU A 139 2.93 -12.34 -4.45
C LEU A 139 2.71 -12.28 -2.94
N TYR A 140 1.65 -11.63 -2.45
CA TYR A 140 1.30 -11.66 -1.02
C TYR A 140 0.92 -13.08 -0.57
N ASP A 141 0.22 -13.86 -1.38
CA ASP A 141 -0.09 -15.26 -1.05
C ASP A 141 1.20 -16.09 -0.86
N ARG A 142 2.24 -15.86 -1.68
CA ARG A 142 3.56 -16.51 -1.51
C ARG A 142 4.23 -16.14 -0.20
N VAL A 143 4.22 -14.85 0.18
CA VAL A 143 4.78 -14.40 1.47
C VAL A 143 4.05 -15.05 2.65
N ILE A 144 2.73 -15.08 2.60
CA ILE A 144 1.90 -15.68 3.67
C ILE A 144 2.17 -17.20 3.76
N ALA A 145 2.23 -17.89 2.63
CA ALA A 145 2.52 -19.32 2.58
C ALA A 145 3.93 -19.67 3.08
N ALA A 146 4.89 -18.76 2.93
CA ALA A 146 6.24 -18.90 3.47
C ALA A 146 6.34 -18.69 4.98
N GLY A 147 5.26 -18.29 5.66
CA GLY A 147 5.23 -18.01 7.10
C GLY A 147 5.52 -16.56 7.48
N ASP A 148 5.73 -15.68 6.50
CA ASP A 148 6.09 -14.27 6.68
C ASP A 148 4.85 -13.33 6.72
N GLY A 149 3.65 -13.90 6.90
CA GLY A 149 2.38 -13.13 6.89
C GLY A 149 2.28 -12.07 7.97
N ASP A 150 2.94 -12.23 9.09
CA ASP A 150 2.94 -11.26 10.19
C ASP A 150 3.83 -10.03 9.96
N LEU A 151 4.65 -10.04 8.91
CA LEU A 151 5.46 -8.90 8.52
C LEU A 151 4.60 -7.75 7.98
N ASP A 152 5.15 -6.53 8.04
CA ASP A 152 4.61 -5.38 7.32
C ASP A 152 4.43 -5.71 5.83
N HIS A 153 3.47 -5.11 5.18
CA HIS A 153 3.19 -5.38 3.76
C HIS A 153 4.38 -5.05 2.83
N ALA A 154 5.40 -4.30 3.29
CA ALA A 154 6.69 -4.18 2.62
C ALA A 154 7.46 -5.53 2.56
N GLY A 155 7.12 -6.49 3.40
CA GLY A 155 7.62 -7.87 3.36
C GLY A 155 7.33 -8.61 2.05
N LEU A 156 6.51 -8.04 1.15
CA LEU A 156 6.29 -8.56 -0.20
C LEU A 156 7.61 -8.80 -0.95
N ILE A 157 8.67 -8.03 -0.67
CA ILE A 157 10.00 -8.26 -1.27
C ILE A 157 10.50 -9.69 -1.06
N ARG A 158 10.10 -10.38 0.01
CA ARG A 158 10.50 -11.76 0.31
C ARG A 158 9.87 -12.80 -0.62
N ALA A 159 8.78 -12.45 -1.32
CA ALA A 159 8.26 -13.30 -2.41
C ALA A 159 9.18 -13.30 -3.64
N ILE A 160 10.04 -12.27 -3.78
CA ILE A 160 10.99 -12.10 -4.88
C ILE A 160 12.40 -12.50 -4.42
N ARG A 161 12.75 -12.13 -3.20
CA ARG A 161 14.03 -12.40 -2.54
C ARG A 161 13.78 -13.05 -1.18
N PRO A 162 13.64 -14.37 -1.11
CA PRO A 162 13.44 -15.09 0.15
C PRO A 162 14.58 -14.90 1.17
N ASP A 163 15.78 -14.58 0.68
CA ASP A 163 16.99 -14.28 1.46
C ASP A 163 17.06 -12.85 2.02
N CYS A 164 16.08 -12.00 1.68
CA CYS A 164 16.00 -10.65 2.25
C CYS A 164 15.95 -10.75 3.79
N PRO A 165 16.90 -10.12 4.50
CA PRO A 165 16.97 -10.27 5.96
C PRO A 165 15.73 -9.69 6.64
N VAL A 166 15.37 -10.29 7.78
CA VAL A 166 14.38 -9.73 8.72
C VAL A 166 15.15 -9.35 9.97
N ASN A 167 15.39 -8.06 10.13
CA ASN A 167 16.13 -7.52 11.26
C ASN A 167 15.15 -7.12 12.36
N GLU A 168 15.48 -7.45 13.61
CA GLU A 168 14.75 -6.95 14.78
C GLU A 168 14.96 -5.44 14.90
N THR A 169 13.92 -4.73 15.35
CA THR A 169 13.94 -3.27 15.59
C THR A 169 14.64 -2.93 16.88
#